data_8db94904d4b6da77c20320ad324afaca
#
_entry.id   8db94904d4b6da77c20320ad324afaca
#
_cell.length_a   1.000
_cell.length_b   1.000
_cell.length_c   1.000
_cell.angle_alpha   90.00
_cell.angle_beta   90.00
_cell.angle_gamma   90.00
#
_symmetry.space_group_name_H-M   'P 1'
#
loop_
_entity.id
_entity.type
_entity.pdbx_description
1 polymer ?
#
loop_
_entity_poly.entity_id
_entity_poly.type
_entity_poly.pdbx_seq_one_letter_code
_entity_poly.pdbx_strand_id
1 'polypeptide(L)'
;MNYKLKLPIPQFLQAGWHSSQTKFFQLISPLQAWREGSRLVTARFLGCLLVVLIATLPFLENAQTGVIAGAVAIAWLMLWLSDRRDEQEQSSPIWTPILTPLITYWAIALIATLLSPVRLAAMDGMVKLTIYMLAFVSLNRLMRLGWRSLLVGTYLVTALFVCAYAVQQWYLGAPELATWTDVTSETAGITRVYSFLGNPNLLAGYLMPALPLGAIAAIYWRNWSMKVLSAIVAILGAFCITQTQSRGGLLGLAAASFTLIMLLVYWWGKRLPTWTLPVAFGGTAGAIALGTILIPTLRKRVGSIFGTEDSSNAFRVNVWKSVFEMIRAKPLLGIGPGNKAFNLIYPRYQRSGYSALGTYSVPLEITVETGIIGAICYGWLVLTILRQAWIALNRLRSDRDPSGLWIIAAIAAIVGMMVHGLVDTVWYRPQVQLLWWLVIALISSFYIAPIVTITDPDTHTKS
;
A
#
# COMPACT_ATOMS: atom_id res chain seq x y z
N MET A 1 19.43 -14.60 28.07
CA MET A 1 19.91 -13.21 28.25
C MET A 1 18.96 -12.26 27.52
N ASN A 2 18.04 -11.63 28.29
CA ASN A 2 16.98 -10.76 27.76
C ASN A 2 17.44 -9.30 27.90
N TYR A 3 17.89 -8.67 26.81
CA TYR A 3 18.11 -7.23 26.80
C TYR A 3 16.80 -6.53 26.41
N LYS A 4 16.09 -5.99 27.43
CA LYS A 4 15.00 -5.03 27.28
C LYS A 4 15.60 -3.63 27.06
N LEU A 5 15.63 -3.12 25.84
CA LEU A 5 15.84 -1.70 25.58
C LEU A 5 14.54 -0.96 25.94
N LYS A 6 14.52 -0.38 27.14
CA LYS A 6 13.54 0.64 27.54
C LYS A 6 14.02 1.99 27.02
N LEU A 7 13.36 2.54 25.99
CA LEU A 7 13.46 3.97 25.70
C LEU A 7 12.36 4.68 26.50
N PRO A 8 12.66 5.52 27.50
CA PRO A 8 11.67 6.27 28.24
C PRO A 8 11.14 7.41 27.36
N ILE A 9 9.82 7.43 27.12
CA ILE A 9 9.16 8.63 26.60
C ILE A 9 9.15 9.62 27.78
N PRO A 10 9.67 10.86 27.62
CA PRO A 10 9.73 11.83 28.70
C PRO A 10 8.34 12.11 29.27
N GLN A 11 8.18 11.99 30.57
CA GLN A 11 6.89 12.19 31.30
C GLN A 11 6.27 13.57 31.05
N PHE A 12 7.08 14.60 30.75
CA PHE A 12 6.59 15.95 30.45
C PHE A 12 5.79 16.03 29.13
N LEU A 13 6.10 15.17 28.15
CA LEU A 13 5.31 15.09 26.90
C LEU A 13 3.96 14.41 27.15
N GLN A 14 3.87 13.50 28.10
CA GLN A 14 2.60 12.87 28.49
C GLN A 14 1.71 13.84 29.27
N ALA A 15 2.26 14.58 30.23
CA ALA A 15 1.51 15.52 31.07
C ALA A 15 1.00 16.74 30.30
N GLY A 16 1.83 17.33 29.42
CA GLY A 16 1.44 18.47 28.58
C GLY A 16 0.35 18.10 27.57
N TRP A 17 0.43 16.91 27.00
CA TRP A 17 -0.58 16.40 26.06
C TRP A 17 -1.94 16.16 26.73
N HIS A 18 -1.97 15.62 27.95
CA HIS A 18 -3.20 15.41 28.72
C HIS A 18 -3.87 16.73 29.13
N SER A 19 -3.11 17.72 29.58
CA SER A 19 -3.63 19.02 30.01
C SER A 19 -4.24 19.82 28.85
N SER A 20 -3.58 19.82 27.68
CA SER A 20 -4.09 20.52 26.49
C SER A 20 -5.32 19.84 25.90
N GLN A 21 -5.38 18.52 25.92
CA GLN A 21 -6.57 17.77 25.49
C GLN A 21 -7.78 18.04 26.40
N THR A 22 -7.59 18.08 27.72
CA THR A 22 -8.70 18.29 28.66
C THR A 22 -9.32 19.68 28.46
N LYS A 23 -8.51 20.72 28.27
CA LYS A 23 -9.01 22.08 28.00
C LYS A 23 -9.71 22.20 26.65
N PHE A 24 -9.16 21.59 25.62
CA PHE A 24 -9.77 21.58 24.29
C PHE A 24 -11.10 20.83 24.29
N PHE A 25 -11.21 19.71 25.00
CA PHE A 25 -12.45 18.94 25.14
C PHE A 25 -13.51 19.65 25.99
N GLN A 26 -13.14 20.48 26.98
CA GLN A 26 -14.10 21.31 27.76
C GLN A 26 -14.71 22.42 26.91
N LEU A 27 -13.98 23.01 25.97
CA LEU A 27 -14.47 24.00 25.02
C LEU A 27 -15.49 23.43 24.00
N ILE A 28 -15.44 22.12 23.76
CA ILE A 28 -16.30 21.40 22.80
C ILE A 28 -17.47 20.69 23.53
N SER A 29 -17.68 20.96 24.82
CA SER A 29 -18.67 20.29 25.66
C SER A 29 -20.13 20.36 25.15
N PRO A 30 -20.61 21.42 24.46
CA PRO A 30 -21.96 21.42 23.87
C PRO A 30 -22.10 20.44 22.70
N LEU A 31 -21.01 20.17 21.97
CA LEU A 31 -20.95 19.14 20.95
C LEU A 31 -20.94 17.72 21.57
N GLN A 32 -20.65 17.60 22.87
CA GLN A 32 -20.54 16.30 23.56
C GLN A 32 -21.89 15.61 23.79
N ALA A 33 -22.96 16.35 24.05
CA ALA A 33 -24.31 15.79 24.23
C ALA A 33 -24.89 15.22 22.93
N TRP A 34 -24.51 15.82 21.78
CA TRP A 34 -24.84 15.31 20.44
C TRP A 34 -24.05 14.03 20.08
N ARG A 35 -23.00 13.73 20.80
CA ARG A 35 -21.99 12.67 20.54
C ARG A 35 -22.46 11.24 20.83
N GLU A 36 -23.28 11.01 21.85
CA GLU A 36 -23.57 9.64 22.33
C GLU A 36 -24.41 8.80 21.37
N GLY A 37 -25.32 9.43 20.60
CA GLY A 37 -26.02 8.77 19.51
C GLY A 37 -25.28 8.79 18.16
N SER A 38 -24.27 9.66 18.03
CA SER A 38 -23.61 9.94 16.72
C SER A 38 -22.44 9.01 16.39
N ARG A 39 -21.79 8.36 17.36
CA ARG A 39 -20.58 7.53 17.13
C ARG A 39 -20.83 6.37 16.15
N LEU A 40 -21.88 5.60 16.39
CA LEU A 40 -22.24 4.49 15.50
C LEU A 40 -22.68 4.99 14.12
N VAL A 41 -23.41 6.11 14.08
CA VAL A 41 -23.86 6.73 12.82
C VAL A 41 -22.63 7.25 12.05
N THR A 42 -21.71 7.94 12.73
CA THR A 42 -20.49 8.48 12.11
C THR A 42 -19.56 7.38 11.62
N ALA A 43 -19.40 6.28 12.38
CA ALA A 43 -18.61 5.14 11.97
C ALA A 43 -19.22 4.42 10.74
N ARG A 44 -20.55 4.29 10.71
CA ARG A 44 -21.27 3.75 9.54
C ARG A 44 -21.14 4.67 8.33
N PHE A 45 -21.28 5.97 8.51
CA PHE A 45 -21.11 6.95 7.45
C PHE A 45 -19.70 6.91 6.87
N LEU A 46 -18.66 6.92 7.72
CA LEU A 46 -17.27 6.74 7.29
C LEU A 46 -17.08 5.42 6.54
N GLY A 47 -17.72 4.33 7.03
CA GLY A 47 -17.70 3.03 6.37
C GLY A 47 -18.30 3.06 4.98
N CYS A 48 -19.46 3.69 4.81
CA CYS A 48 -20.09 3.87 3.51
C CYS A 48 -19.21 4.68 2.54
N LEU A 49 -18.61 5.77 3.02
CA LEU A 49 -17.68 6.58 2.21
C LEU A 49 -16.45 5.78 1.75
N LEU A 50 -15.87 4.95 2.63
CA LEU A 50 -14.73 4.09 2.27
C LEU A 50 -15.14 2.98 1.29
N VAL A 51 -16.32 2.39 1.44
CA VAL A 51 -16.86 1.43 0.48
C VAL A 51 -17.06 2.10 -0.88
N VAL A 52 -17.66 3.29 -0.92
CA VAL A 52 -17.83 4.07 -2.16
C VAL A 52 -16.47 4.41 -2.77
N LEU A 53 -15.51 4.90 -1.98
CA LEU A 53 -14.17 5.22 -2.45
C LEU A 53 -13.49 4.00 -3.11
N ILE A 54 -13.51 2.84 -2.45
CA ILE A 54 -12.89 1.61 -2.98
C ILE A 54 -13.63 1.11 -4.22
N ALA A 55 -14.96 1.13 -4.22
CA ALA A 55 -15.79 0.66 -5.32
C ALA A 55 -15.65 1.53 -6.58
N THR A 56 -15.46 2.84 -6.41
CA THR A 56 -15.36 3.78 -7.54
C THR A 56 -13.92 4.04 -7.99
N LEU A 57 -12.95 3.60 -7.21
CA LEU A 57 -11.52 3.91 -7.40
C LEU A 57 -10.98 3.71 -8.83
N PRO A 58 -11.28 2.62 -9.57
CA PRO A 58 -10.76 2.43 -10.94
C PRO A 58 -11.53 3.22 -12.01
N PHE A 59 -12.70 3.77 -11.69
CA PHE A 59 -13.59 4.41 -12.64
C PHE A 59 -13.51 5.94 -12.62
N LEU A 60 -12.97 6.51 -11.53
CA LEU A 60 -12.93 7.95 -11.32
C LEU A 60 -11.57 8.54 -11.72
N GLU A 61 -11.61 9.78 -12.16
CA GLU A 61 -10.42 10.60 -12.33
C GLU A 61 -9.77 10.95 -11.00
N ASN A 62 -8.48 11.34 -11.05
CA ASN A 62 -7.72 11.66 -9.84
C ASN A 62 -8.36 12.78 -9.00
N ALA A 63 -8.98 13.78 -9.64
CA ALA A 63 -9.63 14.89 -8.94
C ALA A 63 -10.87 14.42 -8.18
N GLN A 64 -11.73 13.61 -8.81
CA GLN A 64 -12.94 13.05 -8.21
C GLN A 64 -12.60 12.10 -7.04
N THR A 65 -11.60 11.24 -7.23
CA THR A 65 -11.06 10.37 -6.17
C THR A 65 -10.55 11.21 -4.99
N GLY A 66 -9.88 12.33 -5.26
CA GLY A 66 -9.41 13.28 -4.26
C GLY A 66 -10.53 13.90 -3.42
N VAL A 67 -11.67 14.24 -4.05
CA VAL A 67 -12.85 14.78 -3.35
C VAL A 67 -13.45 13.75 -2.39
N ILE A 68 -13.65 12.50 -2.83
CA ILE A 68 -14.20 11.44 -1.97
C ILE A 68 -13.21 11.12 -0.83
N ALA A 69 -11.91 11.05 -1.13
CA ALA A 69 -10.89 10.82 -0.11
C ALA A 69 -10.80 11.98 0.90
N GLY A 70 -11.04 13.21 0.46
CA GLY A 70 -11.19 14.39 1.34
C GLY A 70 -12.42 14.27 2.25
N ALA A 71 -13.56 13.82 1.71
CA ALA A 71 -14.75 13.56 2.52
C ALA A 71 -14.53 12.45 3.55
N VAL A 72 -13.79 11.39 3.20
CA VAL A 72 -13.34 10.35 4.15
C VAL A 72 -12.49 10.95 5.27
N ALA A 73 -11.55 11.84 4.94
CA ALA A 73 -10.70 12.51 5.92
C ALA A 73 -11.52 13.37 6.91
N ILE A 74 -12.51 14.11 6.41
CA ILE A 74 -13.43 14.92 7.23
C ILE A 74 -14.27 14.01 8.14
N ALA A 75 -14.86 12.95 7.59
CA ALA A 75 -15.67 12.01 8.35
C ALA A 75 -14.84 11.29 9.44
N TRP A 76 -13.57 10.97 9.15
CA TRP A 76 -12.66 10.42 10.14
C TRP A 76 -12.37 11.43 11.26
N LEU A 77 -12.16 12.70 10.93
CA LEU A 77 -11.94 13.75 11.92
C LEU A 77 -13.16 13.88 12.84
N MET A 78 -14.37 13.85 12.28
CA MET A 78 -15.63 13.86 13.05
C MET A 78 -15.71 12.63 13.98
N LEU A 79 -15.36 11.44 13.48
CA LEU A 79 -15.34 10.23 14.29
C LEU A 79 -14.31 10.34 15.42
N TRP A 80 -13.11 10.84 15.13
CA TRP A 80 -12.05 11.03 16.12
C TRP A 80 -12.46 12.04 17.19
N LEU A 81 -13.10 13.14 16.81
CA LEU A 81 -13.64 14.13 17.76
C LEU A 81 -14.79 13.57 18.60
N SER A 82 -15.54 12.58 18.09
CA SER A 82 -16.64 11.91 18.79
C SER A 82 -16.18 10.75 19.67
N ASP A 83 -14.94 10.28 19.57
CA ASP A 83 -14.43 9.16 20.35
C ASP A 83 -14.14 9.59 21.78
N ARG A 84 -14.96 9.16 22.77
CA ARG A 84 -14.59 9.21 24.19
C ARG A 84 -13.60 8.08 24.47
N ARG A 85 -12.53 8.38 25.18
CA ARG A 85 -11.70 7.36 25.82
C ARG A 85 -12.46 6.82 27.02
N ASP A 86 -13.32 5.84 26.81
CA ASP A 86 -13.78 5.01 27.92
C ASP A 86 -12.58 4.19 28.42
N GLU A 87 -12.31 4.25 29.72
CA GLU A 87 -11.20 3.52 30.35
C GLU A 87 -11.27 2.01 30.12
N GLN A 88 -12.45 1.48 29.79
CA GLN A 88 -12.66 0.07 29.43
C GLN A 88 -12.27 -0.30 27.99
N GLU A 89 -12.10 0.66 27.07
CA GLU A 89 -11.64 0.41 25.69
C GLU A 89 -10.10 0.50 25.50
N GLN A 90 -9.32 0.40 26.58
CA GLN A 90 -7.83 0.38 26.53
C GLN A 90 -7.25 -0.72 25.66
N SER A 91 -8.05 -1.70 25.20
CA SER A 91 -7.59 -2.80 24.35
C SER A 91 -7.41 -2.46 22.87
N SER A 92 -7.85 -1.30 22.38
CA SER A 92 -7.66 -0.90 21.00
C SER A 92 -6.88 0.42 20.87
N PRO A 93 -5.55 0.37 20.90
CA PRO A 93 -4.74 1.58 20.82
C PRO A 93 -4.96 2.28 19.48
N ILE A 94 -5.29 3.58 19.52
CA ILE A 94 -5.31 4.45 18.34
C ILE A 94 -3.91 4.51 17.73
N TRP A 95 -2.88 4.45 18.56
CA TRP A 95 -1.48 4.49 18.16
C TRP A 95 -0.92 3.11 17.89
N THR A 96 -0.56 2.86 16.66
CA THR A 96 0.19 1.65 16.26
C THR A 96 1.65 2.01 15.98
N PRO A 97 2.59 1.06 16.10
CA PRO A 97 4.01 1.33 15.82
C PRO A 97 4.27 1.89 14.41
N ILE A 98 3.38 1.64 13.44
CA ILE A 98 3.46 2.15 12.07
C ILE A 98 3.27 3.68 12.03
N LEU A 99 2.49 4.25 12.95
CA LEU A 99 2.22 5.69 12.96
C LEU A 99 3.47 6.53 13.26
N THR A 100 4.38 6.05 14.09
CA THR A 100 5.61 6.79 14.42
C THR A 100 6.45 7.10 13.17
N PRO A 101 6.96 6.12 12.39
CA PRO A 101 7.71 6.42 11.19
C PRO A 101 6.86 7.11 10.11
N LEU A 102 5.55 6.88 10.07
CA LEU A 102 4.64 7.53 9.13
C LEU A 102 4.54 9.03 9.39
N ILE A 103 4.32 9.45 10.64
CA ILE A 103 4.27 10.86 11.04
C ILE A 103 5.64 11.52 10.87
N THR A 104 6.73 10.80 11.17
CA THR A 104 8.10 11.31 10.94
C THR A 104 8.33 11.56 9.45
N TYR A 105 7.93 10.63 8.58
CA TYR A 105 8.02 10.81 7.12
C TYR A 105 7.18 12.00 6.64
N TRP A 106 5.95 12.14 7.16
CA TRP A 106 5.08 13.27 6.88
C TRP A 106 5.71 14.60 7.29
N ALA A 107 6.33 14.67 8.46
CA ALA A 107 7.01 15.87 8.94
C ALA A 107 8.23 16.23 8.06
N ILE A 108 9.01 15.22 7.63
CA ILE A 108 10.12 15.43 6.68
C ILE A 108 9.59 15.95 5.34
N ALA A 109 8.51 15.36 4.81
CA ALA A 109 7.87 15.81 3.57
C ALA A 109 7.32 17.23 3.69
N LEU A 110 6.79 17.62 4.86
CA LEU A 110 6.37 19.00 5.14
C LEU A 110 7.55 19.98 5.10
N ILE A 111 8.66 19.64 5.76
CA ILE A 111 9.89 20.46 5.73
C ILE A 111 10.41 20.55 4.28
N ALA A 112 10.45 19.45 3.55
CA ALA A 112 10.84 19.40 2.14
C ALA A 112 9.93 20.31 1.28
N THR A 113 8.63 20.35 1.56
CA THR A 113 7.66 21.22 0.88
C THR A 113 7.97 22.71 1.15
N LEU A 114 8.18 23.06 2.41
CA LEU A 114 8.46 24.45 2.82
C LEU A 114 9.76 24.99 2.23
N LEU A 115 10.77 24.12 2.07
CA LEU A 115 12.09 24.44 1.50
C LEU A 115 12.19 24.14 0.00
N SER A 116 11.10 23.69 -0.64
CA SER A 116 11.06 23.38 -2.07
C SER A 116 11.29 24.62 -2.93
N PRO A 117 12.06 24.50 -4.03
CA PRO A 117 12.18 25.56 -5.03
C PRO A 117 10.86 25.83 -5.78
N VAL A 118 9.90 24.90 -5.71
CA VAL A 118 8.58 24.95 -6.37
C VAL A 118 7.47 24.70 -5.36
N ARG A 119 7.42 25.49 -4.28
CA ARG A 119 6.55 25.27 -3.10
C ARG A 119 5.09 24.98 -3.43
N LEU A 120 4.47 25.76 -4.32
CA LEU A 120 3.06 25.57 -4.67
C LEU A 120 2.80 24.21 -5.32
N ALA A 121 3.71 23.71 -6.15
CA ALA A 121 3.61 22.39 -6.74
C ALA A 121 3.84 21.28 -5.70
N ALA A 122 4.80 21.47 -4.79
CA ALA A 122 5.07 20.55 -3.69
C ALA A 122 3.93 20.48 -2.67
N MET A 123 3.19 21.59 -2.44
CA MET A 123 1.98 21.60 -1.60
C MET A 123 0.89 20.67 -2.13
N ASP A 124 0.70 20.55 -3.45
CA ASP A 124 -0.24 19.58 -4.04
C ASP A 124 0.12 18.14 -3.64
N GLY A 125 1.41 17.80 -3.68
CA GLY A 125 1.90 16.50 -3.23
C GLY A 125 1.72 16.28 -1.72
N MET A 126 2.00 17.31 -0.92
CA MET A 126 1.83 17.28 0.55
C MET A 126 0.38 17.08 0.96
N VAL A 127 -0.56 17.75 0.31
CA VAL A 127 -2.01 17.57 0.54
C VAL A 127 -2.42 16.12 0.21
N LYS A 128 -1.97 15.57 -0.92
CA LYS A 128 -2.25 14.19 -1.30
C LYS A 128 -1.69 13.19 -0.26
N LEU A 129 -0.44 13.38 0.16
CA LEU A 129 0.18 12.54 1.20
C LEU A 129 -0.65 12.58 2.49
N THR A 130 -1.10 13.75 2.92
CA THR A 130 -1.95 13.92 4.12
C THR A 130 -3.27 13.18 3.97
N ILE A 131 -3.94 13.32 2.83
CA ILE A 131 -5.21 12.62 2.54
C ILE A 131 -5.00 11.09 2.59
N TYR A 132 -3.93 10.56 2.03
CA TYR A 132 -3.64 9.13 2.07
C TYR A 132 -3.34 8.63 3.49
N MET A 133 -2.65 9.42 4.31
CA MET A 133 -2.43 9.09 5.72
C MET A 133 -3.75 9.04 6.50
N LEU A 134 -4.65 10.00 6.26
CA LEU A 134 -5.98 10.02 6.87
C LEU A 134 -6.84 8.84 6.39
N ALA A 135 -6.75 8.48 5.11
CA ALA A 135 -7.38 7.26 4.59
C ALA A 135 -6.86 5.99 5.28
N PHE A 136 -5.54 5.89 5.48
CA PHE A 136 -4.93 4.77 6.22
C PHE A 136 -5.49 4.66 7.64
N VAL A 137 -5.52 5.76 8.40
CA VAL A 137 -6.02 5.74 9.79
C VAL A 137 -7.51 5.39 9.82
N SER A 138 -8.30 5.89 8.86
CA SER A 138 -9.70 5.57 8.67
C SER A 138 -9.93 4.08 8.39
N LEU A 139 -9.19 3.52 7.45
CA LEU A 139 -9.22 2.09 7.10
C LEU A 139 -8.84 1.22 8.30
N ASN A 140 -7.75 1.57 9.00
CA ASN A 140 -7.30 0.84 10.19
C ASN A 140 -8.38 0.85 11.29
N ARG A 141 -9.01 1.99 11.57
CA ARG A 141 -10.07 2.11 12.58
C ARG A 141 -11.27 1.23 12.23
N LEU A 142 -11.77 1.31 11.01
CA LEU A 142 -12.92 0.50 10.60
C LEU A 142 -12.61 -0.99 10.54
N MET A 143 -11.43 -1.38 10.08
CA MET A 143 -11.02 -2.79 10.09
C MET A 143 -10.98 -3.38 11.50
N ARG A 144 -10.61 -2.58 12.52
CA ARG A 144 -10.70 -2.95 13.93
C ARG A 144 -12.14 -3.06 14.43
N LEU A 145 -13.05 -2.25 13.89
CA LEU A 145 -14.49 -2.30 14.17
C LEU A 145 -15.24 -3.42 13.42
N GLY A 146 -14.52 -4.35 12.76
CA GLY A 146 -15.12 -5.52 12.09
C GLY A 146 -15.42 -5.35 10.60
N TRP A 147 -15.11 -4.19 9.99
CA TRP A 147 -15.39 -3.91 8.57
C TRP A 147 -14.38 -4.56 7.59
N ARG A 148 -13.41 -5.31 8.11
CA ARG A 148 -12.33 -5.92 7.34
C ARG A 148 -12.83 -6.71 6.12
N SER A 149 -13.74 -7.64 6.33
CA SER A 149 -14.29 -8.48 5.25
C SER A 149 -15.08 -7.68 4.23
N LEU A 150 -15.79 -6.63 4.65
CA LEU A 150 -16.55 -5.77 3.74
C LEU A 150 -15.61 -4.94 2.86
N LEU A 151 -14.61 -4.29 3.43
CA LEU A 151 -13.68 -3.43 2.67
C LEU A 151 -12.84 -4.26 1.67
N VAL A 152 -12.32 -5.43 2.09
CA VAL A 152 -11.62 -6.35 1.19
C VAL A 152 -12.57 -6.91 0.13
N GLY A 153 -13.80 -7.28 0.52
CA GLY A 153 -14.82 -7.78 -0.40
C GLY A 153 -15.21 -6.75 -1.47
N THR A 154 -15.38 -5.49 -1.07
CA THR A 154 -15.63 -4.39 -2.01
C THR A 154 -14.51 -4.27 -3.04
N TYR A 155 -13.25 -4.30 -2.59
CA TYR A 155 -12.12 -4.29 -3.52
C TYR A 155 -12.14 -5.48 -4.48
N LEU A 156 -12.37 -6.71 -3.98
CA LEU A 156 -12.39 -7.91 -4.83
C LEU A 156 -13.54 -7.88 -5.85
N VAL A 157 -14.73 -7.42 -5.44
CA VAL A 157 -15.87 -7.24 -6.38
C VAL A 157 -15.53 -6.20 -7.45
N THR A 158 -14.96 -5.07 -7.05
CA THR A 158 -14.54 -4.04 -8.02
C THR A 158 -13.45 -4.55 -8.95
N ALA A 159 -12.47 -5.29 -8.42
CA ALA A 159 -11.41 -5.91 -9.22
C ALA A 159 -11.97 -6.92 -10.23
N LEU A 160 -13.08 -7.62 -9.93
CA LEU A 160 -13.74 -8.50 -10.89
C LEU A 160 -14.25 -7.72 -12.12
N PHE A 161 -14.91 -6.58 -11.92
CA PHE A 161 -15.36 -5.72 -13.03
C PHE A 161 -14.17 -5.21 -13.86
N VAL A 162 -13.09 -4.80 -13.20
CA VAL A 162 -11.85 -4.37 -13.86
C VAL A 162 -11.25 -5.50 -14.69
N CYS A 163 -11.20 -6.72 -14.14
CA CYS A 163 -10.74 -7.91 -14.85
C CYS A 163 -11.64 -8.26 -16.04
N ALA A 164 -12.96 -8.21 -15.87
CA ALA A 164 -13.90 -8.52 -16.93
C ALA A 164 -13.70 -7.61 -18.16
N TYR A 165 -13.55 -6.30 -17.93
CA TYR A 165 -13.26 -5.37 -19.02
C TYR A 165 -11.84 -5.56 -19.60
N ALA A 166 -10.84 -5.91 -18.80
CA ALA A 166 -9.51 -6.25 -19.29
C ALA A 166 -9.54 -7.51 -20.18
N VAL A 167 -10.33 -8.54 -19.81
CA VAL A 167 -10.53 -9.74 -20.65
C VAL A 167 -11.24 -9.40 -21.96
N GLN A 168 -12.26 -8.52 -21.90
CA GLN A 168 -12.89 -8.02 -23.13
C GLN A 168 -11.88 -7.32 -24.04
N GLN A 169 -11.03 -6.45 -23.52
CA GLN A 169 -9.96 -5.80 -24.29
C GLN A 169 -8.96 -6.80 -24.86
N TRP A 170 -8.63 -7.86 -24.11
CA TRP A 170 -7.74 -8.90 -24.60
C TRP A 170 -8.34 -9.67 -25.79
N TYR A 171 -9.64 -9.94 -25.76
CA TYR A 171 -10.32 -10.73 -26.80
C TYR A 171 -10.69 -9.88 -28.02
N LEU A 172 -11.22 -8.67 -27.82
CA LEU A 172 -11.70 -7.79 -28.90
C LEU A 172 -10.64 -6.79 -29.40
N GLY A 173 -9.50 -6.71 -28.74
CA GLY A 173 -8.51 -5.66 -28.94
C GLY A 173 -8.77 -4.46 -28.04
N ALA A 174 -7.69 -3.86 -27.54
CA ALA A 174 -7.75 -2.59 -26.81
C ALA A 174 -7.48 -1.46 -27.82
N PRO A 175 -8.22 -0.31 -27.74
CA PRO A 175 -7.87 0.87 -28.49
C PRO A 175 -6.42 1.29 -28.24
N GLU A 176 -5.68 1.64 -29.29
CA GLU A 176 -4.32 2.14 -29.13
C GLU A 176 -4.34 3.49 -28.40
N LEU A 177 -3.72 3.53 -27.23
CA LEU A 177 -3.44 4.79 -26.57
C LEU A 177 -2.16 5.35 -27.21
N ALA A 178 -2.27 6.39 -28.01
CA ALA A 178 -1.20 6.98 -28.82
C ALA A 178 0.11 7.31 -28.04
N THR A 179 0.05 7.35 -26.71
CA THR A 179 1.18 7.68 -25.84
C THR A 179 1.99 6.47 -25.37
N TRP A 180 1.58 5.22 -25.68
CA TRP A 180 2.18 4.01 -25.09
C TRP A 180 2.72 3.01 -26.12
N THR A 181 2.47 3.23 -27.40
CA THR A 181 2.99 2.41 -28.50
C THR A 181 4.25 3.04 -29.05
N ASP A 182 5.41 2.54 -28.61
CA ASP A 182 6.65 2.75 -29.32
C ASP A 182 6.64 1.85 -30.58
N VAL A 183 6.45 2.47 -31.74
CA VAL A 183 6.37 1.77 -33.04
C VAL A 183 7.68 1.02 -33.37
N THR A 184 8.79 1.41 -32.72
CA THR A 184 10.11 0.81 -32.88
C THR A 184 10.39 -0.32 -31.87
N SER A 185 9.49 -0.53 -30.92
CA SER A 185 9.63 -1.59 -29.92
C SER A 185 9.42 -2.97 -30.53
N GLU A 186 10.20 -3.97 -30.14
CA GLU A 186 10.01 -5.39 -30.50
C GLU A 186 8.61 -5.93 -30.18
N THR A 187 7.83 -5.17 -29.45
CA THR A 187 6.45 -5.47 -29.00
C THR A 187 5.43 -4.60 -29.70
N ALA A 188 5.79 -3.88 -30.76
CA ALA A 188 4.86 -3.20 -31.64
C ALA A 188 3.84 -4.22 -32.17
N GLY A 189 2.54 -3.93 -32.05
CA GLY A 189 1.46 -4.82 -32.46
C GLY A 189 0.97 -5.82 -31.41
N ILE A 190 1.56 -5.88 -30.19
CA ILE A 190 0.99 -6.66 -29.09
C ILE A 190 -0.06 -5.79 -28.36
N THR A 191 -1.32 -6.23 -28.37
CA THR A 191 -2.39 -5.58 -27.59
C THR A 191 -2.09 -5.67 -26.10
N ARG A 192 -1.91 -4.53 -25.47
CA ARG A 192 -1.71 -4.42 -24.02
C ARG A 192 -3.02 -3.97 -23.36
N VAL A 193 -3.54 -4.79 -22.45
CA VAL A 193 -4.77 -4.43 -21.72
C VAL A 193 -4.50 -3.38 -20.64
N TYR A 194 -5.42 -2.45 -20.46
CA TYR A 194 -5.35 -1.38 -19.45
C TYR A 194 -6.65 -1.15 -18.69
N SER A 195 -7.75 -1.80 -19.10
CA SER A 195 -9.08 -1.70 -18.50
C SER A 195 -9.52 -0.23 -18.37
N PHE A 196 -10.22 0.11 -17.27
CA PHE A 196 -10.66 1.49 -16.97
C PHE A 196 -9.53 2.44 -16.55
N LEU A 197 -8.34 1.91 -16.28
CA LEU A 197 -7.24 2.69 -15.72
C LEU A 197 -6.41 3.44 -16.78
N GLY A 198 -6.63 3.16 -18.06
CA GLY A 198 -5.99 3.86 -19.18
C GLY A 198 -4.47 3.66 -19.27
N ASN A 199 -3.86 2.79 -18.45
CA ASN A 199 -2.43 2.51 -18.45
C ASN A 199 -2.18 1.06 -18.02
N PRO A 200 -1.49 0.23 -18.84
CA PRO A 200 -1.20 -1.17 -18.49
C PRO A 200 -0.41 -1.36 -17.19
N ASN A 201 0.58 -0.51 -16.93
CA ASN A 201 1.36 -0.61 -15.70
C ASN A 201 0.51 -0.26 -14.47
N LEU A 202 -0.40 0.72 -14.61
CA LEU A 202 -1.34 1.09 -13.56
C LEU A 202 -2.33 -0.04 -13.29
N LEU A 203 -2.84 -0.71 -14.33
CA LEU A 203 -3.69 -1.90 -14.18
C LEU A 203 -2.96 -3.01 -13.43
N ALA A 204 -1.70 -3.30 -13.78
CA ALA A 204 -0.90 -4.28 -13.07
C ALA A 204 -0.74 -3.92 -11.58
N GLY A 205 -0.45 -2.65 -11.27
CA GLY A 205 -0.33 -2.18 -9.88
C GLY A 205 -1.65 -2.25 -9.09
N TYR A 206 -2.78 -1.92 -9.74
CA TYR A 206 -4.11 -2.01 -9.14
C TYR A 206 -4.52 -3.45 -8.84
N LEU A 207 -4.23 -4.40 -9.73
CA LEU A 207 -4.58 -5.82 -9.56
C LEU A 207 -3.57 -6.59 -8.69
N MET A 208 -2.41 -6.01 -8.37
CA MET A 208 -1.38 -6.71 -7.60
C MET A 208 -1.87 -7.28 -6.26
N PRO A 209 -2.65 -6.55 -5.43
CA PRO A 209 -3.22 -7.12 -4.21
C PRO A 209 -4.34 -8.13 -4.45
N ALA A 210 -4.97 -8.14 -5.65
CA ALA A 210 -6.13 -8.99 -5.92
C ALA A 210 -5.80 -10.49 -5.87
N LEU A 211 -4.61 -10.87 -6.36
CA LEU A 211 -4.16 -12.26 -6.29
C LEU A 211 -4.08 -12.77 -4.83
N PRO A 212 -3.23 -12.22 -3.95
CA PRO A 212 -3.08 -12.75 -2.61
C PRO A 212 -4.33 -12.56 -1.74
N LEU A 213 -5.02 -11.42 -1.84
CA LEU A 213 -6.26 -11.19 -1.09
C LEU A 213 -7.38 -12.12 -1.58
N GLY A 214 -7.54 -12.32 -2.89
CA GLY A 214 -8.52 -13.22 -3.47
C GLY A 214 -8.25 -14.68 -3.12
N ALA A 215 -7.00 -15.13 -3.23
CA ALA A 215 -6.60 -16.50 -2.86
C ALA A 215 -6.89 -16.79 -1.38
N ILE A 216 -6.55 -15.86 -0.49
CA ILE A 216 -6.83 -16.03 0.94
C ILE A 216 -8.33 -15.90 1.24
N ALA A 217 -9.06 -15.00 0.61
CA ALA A 217 -10.50 -14.89 0.76
C ALA A 217 -11.23 -16.19 0.34
N ALA A 218 -10.79 -16.84 -0.73
CA ALA A 218 -11.29 -18.13 -1.19
C ALA A 218 -11.07 -19.25 -0.15
N ILE A 219 -10.00 -19.19 0.63
CA ILE A 219 -9.73 -20.15 1.71
C ILE A 219 -10.51 -19.78 2.98
N TYR A 220 -10.50 -18.51 3.36
CA TYR A 220 -10.94 -18.00 4.66
C TYR A 220 -12.47 -17.88 4.79
N TRP A 221 -13.14 -17.33 3.76
CA TRP A 221 -14.57 -17.06 3.86
C TRP A 221 -15.39 -18.35 3.92
N ARG A 222 -16.51 -18.33 4.67
CA ARG A 222 -17.38 -19.49 4.81
C ARG A 222 -18.43 -19.58 3.70
N ASN A 223 -18.88 -18.42 3.18
CA ASN A 223 -19.87 -18.34 2.12
C ASN A 223 -19.29 -18.83 0.81
N TRP A 224 -19.92 -19.84 0.19
CA TRP A 224 -19.43 -20.47 -1.04
C TRP A 224 -19.37 -19.49 -2.23
N SER A 225 -20.39 -18.65 -2.38
CA SER A 225 -20.42 -17.66 -3.48
C SER A 225 -19.23 -16.70 -3.38
N MET A 226 -18.91 -16.24 -2.16
CA MET A 226 -17.76 -15.37 -1.93
C MET A 226 -16.43 -16.09 -2.12
N LYS A 227 -16.35 -17.38 -1.79
CA LYS A 227 -15.16 -18.19 -2.09
C LYS A 227 -14.90 -18.29 -3.57
N VAL A 228 -15.92 -18.64 -4.35
CA VAL A 228 -15.84 -18.79 -5.80
C VAL A 228 -15.48 -17.47 -6.45
N LEU A 229 -16.18 -16.38 -6.09
CA LEU A 229 -15.86 -15.03 -6.58
C LEU A 229 -14.40 -14.68 -6.33
N SER A 230 -13.92 -14.91 -5.12
CA SER A 230 -12.55 -14.57 -4.74
C SER A 230 -11.50 -15.39 -5.48
N ALA A 231 -11.77 -16.68 -5.69
CA ALA A 231 -10.91 -17.56 -6.48
C ALA A 231 -10.85 -17.08 -7.94
N ILE A 232 -12.01 -16.73 -8.52
CA ILE A 232 -12.09 -16.17 -9.87
C ILE A 232 -11.27 -14.88 -9.96
N VAL A 233 -11.41 -13.97 -9.01
CA VAL A 233 -10.65 -12.70 -8.99
C VAL A 233 -9.15 -12.94 -8.88
N ALA A 234 -8.72 -13.90 -8.06
CA ALA A 234 -7.30 -14.24 -7.95
C ALA A 234 -6.73 -14.76 -9.29
N ILE A 235 -7.44 -15.66 -9.95
CA ILE A 235 -7.02 -16.25 -11.23
C ILE A 235 -7.07 -15.20 -12.35
N LEU A 236 -8.20 -14.50 -12.51
CA LEU A 236 -8.36 -13.49 -13.54
C LEU A 236 -7.42 -12.30 -13.32
N GLY A 237 -7.21 -11.89 -12.06
CA GLY A 237 -6.26 -10.82 -11.73
C GLY A 237 -4.83 -11.18 -12.15
N ALA A 238 -4.37 -12.40 -11.85
CA ALA A 238 -3.08 -12.89 -12.30
C ALA A 238 -3.01 -12.94 -13.84
N PHE A 239 -4.04 -13.47 -14.50
CA PHE A 239 -4.13 -13.50 -15.95
C PHE A 239 -4.08 -12.08 -16.54
N CYS A 240 -4.89 -11.15 -16.06
CA CYS A 240 -4.91 -9.77 -16.56
C CYS A 240 -3.56 -9.08 -16.37
N ILE A 241 -2.86 -9.29 -15.24
CA ILE A 241 -1.51 -8.76 -15.03
C ILE A 241 -0.56 -9.26 -16.13
N THR A 242 -0.63 -10.55 -16.53
CA THR A 242 0.21 -11.06 -17.63
C THR A 242 -0.12 -10.38 -18.96
N GLN A 243 -1.42 -10.10 -19.22
CA GLN A 243 -1.85 -9.45 -20.47
C GLN A 243 -1.55 -7.95 -20.51
N THR A 244 -1.25 -7.31 -19.36
CA THR A 244 -0.73 -5.93 -19.36
C THR A 244 0.64 -5.81 -20.02
N GLN A 245 1.39 -6.91 -20.16
CA GLN A 245 2.77 -6.94 -20.62
C GLN A 245 3.70 -5.97 -19.85
N SER A 246 3.34 -5.66 -18.60
CA SER A 246 4.15 -4.83 -17.70
C SER A 246 5.28 -5.65 -17.09
N ARG A 247 6.53 -5.30 -17.39
CA ARG A 247 7.72 -6.00 -16.84
C ARG A 247 7.73 -5.95 -15.32
N GLY A 248 7.48 -4.77 -14.75
CA GLY A 248 7.37 -4.59 -13.31
C GLY A 248 6.19 -5.37 -12.73
N GLY A 249 5.04 -5.39 -13.44
CA GLY A 249 3.87 -6.18 -13.07
C GLY A 249 4.15 -7.68 -13.05
N LEU A 250 4.87 -8.22 -14.02
CA LEU A 250 5.26 -9.64 -14.07
C LEU A 250 6.21 -10.01 -12.94
N LEU A 251 7.23 -9.18 -12.68
CA LEU A 251 8.15 -9.38 -11.55
C LEU A 251 7.41 -9.32 -10.21
N GLY A 252 6.52 -8.34 -10.04
CA GLY A 252 5.69 -8.21 -8.86
C GLY A 252 4.76 -9.40 -8.64
N LEU A 253 4.11 -9.89 -9.71
CA LEU A 253 3.24 -11.07 -9.69
C LEU A 253 4.02 -12.32 -9.26
N ALA A 254 5.20 -12.54 -9.82
CA ALA A 254 6.07 -13.65 -9.44
C ALA A 254 6.47 -13.58 -7.96
N ALA A 255 6.89 -12.39 -7.51
CA ALA A 255 7.28 -12.16 -6.11
C ALA A 255 6.10 -12.35 -5.14
N ALA A 256 4.91 -11.81 -5.48
CA ALA A 256 3.70 -11.98 -4.67
C ALA A 256 3.29 -13.46 -4.58
N SER A 257 3.27 -14.17 -5.71
CA SER A 257 2.91 -15.60 -5.77
C SER A 257 3.90 -16.46 -4.97
N PHE A 258 5.20 -16.22 -5.16
CA PHE A 258 6.24 -16.90 -4.41
C PHE A 258 6.10 -16.67 -2.89
N THR A 259 5.94 -15.41 -2.49
CA THR A 259 5.79 -15.04 -1.06
C THR A 259 4.52 -15.67 -0.47
N LEU A 260 3.40 -15.63 -1.20
CA LEU A 260 2.14 -16.24 -0.78
C LEU A 260 2.30 -17.73 -0.51
N ILE A 261 2.89 -18.47 -1.45
CA ILE A 261 3.08 -19.92 -1.32
C ILE A 261 4.02 -20.23 -0.16
N MET A 262 5.16 -19.54 -0.03
CA MET A 262 6.10 -19.77 1.06
C MET A 262 5.48 -19.52 2.44
N LEU A 263 4.69 -18.44 2.57
CA LEU A 263 4.01 -18.13 3.83
C LEU A 263 2.87 -19.09 4.14
N LEU A 264 2.16 -19.62 3.13
CA LEU A 264 1.16 -20.68 3.34
C LEU A 264 1.82 -21.99 3.79
N VAL A 265 2.95 -22.38 3.19
CA VAL A 265 3.73 -23.53 3.66
C VAL A 265 4.24 -23.29 5.07
N TYR A 266 4.74 -22.09 5.38
CA TYR A 266 5.10 -21.74 6.74
C TYR A 266 3.93 -21.84 7.70
N TRP A 267 2.74 -21.36 7.33
CA TRP A 267 1.53 -21.39 8.15
C TRP A 267 1.14 -22.81 8.58
N TRP A 268 1.12 -23.73 7.62
CA TRP A 268 0.77 -25.13 7.85
C TRP A 268 1.97 -26.05 8.17
N GLY A 269 3.19 -25.53 8.17
CA GLY A 269 4.43 -26.32 8.21
C GLY A 269 4.54 -27.34 9.34
N LYS A 270 3.88 -27.10 10.50
CA LYS A 270 3.82 -28.11 11.58
C LYS A 270 2.97 -29.34 11.24
N ARG A 271 2.14 -29.28 10.19
CA ARG A 271 1.26 -30.36 9.72
C ARG A 271 1.73 -30.98 8.40
N LEU A 272 2.76 -30.39 7.80
CA LEU A 272 3.29 -30.80 6.50
C LEU A 272 4.61 -31.57 6.68
N PRO A 273 4.91 -32.53 5.80
CA PRO A 273 6.21 -33.21 5.78
C PRO A 273 7.35 -32.20 5.53
N THR A 274 8.55 -32.53 6.02
CA THR A 274 9.74 -31.66 5.90
C THR A 274 10.14 -31.33 4.46
N TRP A 275 9.86 -32.23 3.52
CA TRP A 275 10.13 -32.01 2.10
C TRP A 275 9.20 -31.00 1.42
N THR A 276 8.10 -30.62 2.06
CA THR A 276 7.11 -29.69 1.46
C THR A 276 7.73 -28.32 1.19
N LEU A 277 8.59 -27.80 2.07
CA LEU A 277 9.22 -26.51 1.88
C LEU A 277 10.17 -26.47 0.67
N PRO A 278 11.15 -27.39 0.53
CA PRO A 278 11.99 -27.42 -0.66
C PRO A 278 11.21 -27.69 -1.96
N VAL A 279 10.16 -28.52 -1.92
CA VAL A 279 9.32 -28.78 -3.09
C VAL A 279 8.48 -27.53 -3.45
N ALA A 280 7.91 -26.84 -2.48
CA ALA A 280 7.18 -25.60 -2.72
C ALA A 280 8.11 -24.51 -3.29
N PHE A 281 9.32 -24.40 -2.76
CA PHE A 281 10.34 -23.47 -3.27
C PHE A 281 10.73 -23.82 -4.72
N GLY A 282 11.21 -25.05 -4.95
CA GLY A 282 11.63 -25.49 -6.27
C GLY A 282 10.50 -25.56 -7.27
N GLY A 283 9.32 -26.03 -6.85
CA GLY A 283 8.12 -26.10 -7.69
C GLY A 283 7.62 -24.73 -8.12
N THR A 284 7.59 -23.75 -7.21
CA THR A 284 7.16 -22.38 -7.54
C THR A 284 8.19 -21.71 -8.45
N ALA A 285 9.47 -21.78 -8.11
CA ALA A 285 10.53 -21.25 -8.95
C ALA A 285 10.56 -21.94 -10.34
N GLY A 286 10.40 -23.25 -10.38
CA GLY A 286 10.31 -24.03 -11.60
C GLY A 286 9.08 -23.67 -12.44
N ALA A 287 7.91 -23.48 -11.84
CA ALA A 287 6.71 -23.07 -12.55
C ALA A 287 6.84 -21.66 -13.15
N ILE A 288 7.44 -20.71 -12.43
CA ILE A 288 7.74 -19.36 -12.94
C ILE A 288 8.72 -19.44 -14.12
N ALA A 289 9.80 -20.21 -13.98
CA ALA A 289 10.79 -20.40 -15.03
C ALA A 289 10.17 -21.09 -16.26
N LEU A 290 9.44 -22.19 -16.06
CA LEU A 290 8.78 -22.93 -17.13
C LEU A 290 7.74 -22.08 -17.87
N GLY A 291 6.89 -21.35 -17.13
CA GLY A 291 5.94 -20.41 -17.72
C GLY A 291 6.62 -19.33 -18.56
N THR A 292 7.75 -18.81 -18.08
CA THR A 292 8.58 -17.84 -18.82
C THR A 292 9.16 -18.44 -20.11
N ILE A 293 9.58 -19.70 -20.07
CA ILE A 293 10.18 -20.37 -21.25
C ILE A 293 9.12 -20.77 -22.27
N LEU A 294 8.00 -21.36 -21.81
CA LEU A 294 6.97 -21.94 -22.69
C LEU A 294 6.06 -20.88 -23.33
N ILE A 295 5.84 -19.72 -22.67
CA ILE A 295 4.99 -18.67 -23.21
C ILE A 295 5.86 -17.68 -23.99
N PRO A 296 5.77 -17.63 -25.36
CA PRO A 296 6.68 -16.82 -26.18
C PRO A 296 6.64 -15.32 -25.83
N THR A 297 5.46 -14.79 -25.49
CA THR A 297 5.30 -13.38 -25.10
C THR A 297 5.98 -13.08 -23.78
N LEU A 298 5.89 -13.97 -22.77
CA LEU A 298 6.59 -13.83 -21.49
C LEU A 298 8.10 -13.98 -21.67
N ARG A 299 8.56 -14.93 -22.48
CA ARG A 299 9.99 -15.13 -22.77
C ARG A 299 10.62 -13.88 -23.39
N LYS A 300 9.97 -13.29 -24.40
CA LYS A 300 10.42 -12.02 -25.00
C LYS A 300 10.46 -10.89 -23.97
N ARG A 301 9.42 -10.77 -23.16
CA ARG A 301 9.34 -9.71 -22.13
C ARG A 301 10.35 -9.87 -21.01
N VAL A 302 10.56 -11.07 -20.49
CA VAL A 302 11.56 -11.31 -19.45
C VAL A 302 12.98 -11.18 -20.03
N GLY A 303 13.22 -11.68 -21.23
CA GLY A 303 14.50 -11.48 -21.94
C GLY A 303 14.85 -10.00 -22.14
N SER A 304 13.85 -9.19 -22.50
CA SER A 304 14.04 -7.73 -22.67
C SER A 304 14.28 -6.95 -21.36
N ILE A 305 14.08 -7.55 -20.17
CA ILE A 305 14.45 -6.89 -18.89
C ILE A 305 15.96 -6.67 -18.83
N PHE A 306 16.74 -7.61 -19.35
CA PHE A 306 18.21 -7.57 -19.33
C PHE A 306 18.83 -7.01 -20.63
N GLY A 307 17.99 -6.74 -21.65
CA GLY A 307 18.44 -6.19 -22.93
C GLY A 307 18.74 -4.70 -22.83
N THR A 308 19.91 -4.27 -23.27
CA THR A 308 20.30 -2.85 -23.37
C THR A 308 19.77 -2.16 -24.62
N GLU A 309 19.36 -2.91 -25.63
CA GLU A 309 18.89 -2.44 -26.94
C GLU A 309 17.39 -2.06 -26.95
N ASP A 310 16.62 -2.48 -25.92
CA ASP A 310 15.21 -2.14 -25.80
C ASP A 310 15.04 -0.64 -25.49
N SER A 311 14.34 0.07 -26.39
CA SER A 311 14.08 1.51 -26.29
C SER A 311 13.49 1.92 -24.93
N SER A 312 12.60 1.10 -24.35
CA SER A 312 12.00 1.34 -23.05
C SER A 312 13.00 1.24 -21.88
N ASN A 313 13.98 0.34 -21.94
CA ASN A 313 15.03 0.25 -20.93
C ASN A 313 16.03 1.41 -21.05
N ALA A 314 16.45 1.70 -22.29
CA ALA A 314 17.31 2.85 -22.59
C ALA A 314 16.66 4.16 -22.11
N PHE A 315 15.33 4.31 -22.30
CA PHE A 315 14.56 5.44 -21.80
C PHE A 315 14.66 5.56 -20.28
N ARG A 316 14.34 4.48 -19.52
CA ARG A 316 14.41 4.49 -18.06
C ARG A 316 15.80 4.80 -17.53
N VAL A 317 16.84 4.18 -18.12
CA VAL A 317 18.23 4.41 -17.71
C VAL A 317 18.61 5.89 -17.87
N ASN A 318 18.20 6.53 -18.97
CA ASN A 318 18.48 7.94 -19.19
C ASN A 318 17.69 8.84 -18.24
N VAL A 319 16.43 8.53 -17.95
CA VAL A 319 15.65 9.21 -16.91
C VAL A 319 16.32 9.05 -15.55
N TRP A 320 16.77 7.86 -15.17
CA TRP A 320 17.46 7.63 -13.89
C TRP A 320 18.77 8.42 -13.78
N LYS A 321 19.55 8.56 -14.85
CA LYS A 321 20.75 9.40 -14.85
C LYS A 321 20.38 10.84 -14.52
N SER A 322 19.33 11.40 -15.11
CA SER A 322 18.84 12.76 -14.82
C SER A 322 18.31 12.87 -13.38
N VAL A 323 17.60 11.84 -12.88
CA VAL A 323 17.10 11.78 -11.50
C VAL A 323 18.25 11.75 -10.49
N PHE A 324 19.34 11.01 -10.77
CA PHE A 324 20.55 11.04 -9.91
C PHE A 324 21.19 12.42 -9.86
N GLU A 325 21.20 13.16 -10.97
CA GLU A 325 21.68 14.55 -10.98
C GLU A 325 20.78 15.47 -10.12
N MET A 326 19.45 15.28 -10.17
CA MET A 326 18.50 15.99 -9.29
C MET A 326 18.76 15.67 -7.80
N ILE A 327 18.96 14.38 -7.46
CA ILE A 327 19.28 13.96 -6.08
C ILE A 327 20.60 14.58 -5.62
N ARG A 328 21.63 14.59 -6.47
CA ARG A 328 22.93 15.24 -6.15
C ARG A 328 22.79 16.76 -5.93
N ALA A 329 21.91 17.42 -6.65
CA ALA A 329 21.65 18.84 -6.49
C ALA A 329 20.90 19.18 -5.18
N LYS A 330 20.05 18.26 -4.67
CA LYS A 330 19.24 18.44 -3.47
C LYS A 330 19.22 17.15 -2.61
N PRO A 331 20.39 16.75 -2.03
CA PRO A 331 20.52 15.41 -1.47
C PRO A 331 19.74 15.19 -0.16
N LEU A 332 19.60 16.19 0.70
CA LEU A 332 19.06 16.01 2.05
C LEU A 332 17.53 15.99 2.09
N LEU A 333 16.87 16.95 1.47
CA LEU A 333 15.42 17.17 1.55
C LEU A 333 14.71 17.12 0.20
N GLY A 334 15.45 16.89 -0.91
CA GLY A 334 14.87 16.78 -2.24
C GLY A 334 14.24 18.05 -2.78
N ILE A 335 13.30 17.87 -3.72
CA ILE A 335 12.62 18.97 -4.42
C ILE A 335 11.22 19.26 -3.87
N GLY A 336 10.76 18.52 -2.88
CA GLY A 336 9.39 18.53 -2.38
C GLY A 336 8.53 17.43 -2.99
N PRO A 337 7.51 16.91 -2.26
CA PRO A 337 6.71 15.77 -2.68
C PRO A 337 5.78 16.10 -3.85
N GLY A 338 5.55 15.10 -4.67
CA GLY A 338 4.50 15.08 -5.68
C GLY A 338 4.97 15.31 -7.12
N ASN A 339 4.27 14.63 -8.01
CA ASN A 339 4.55 14.60 -9.43
C ASN A 339 4.57 16.01 -10.11
N LYS A 340 3.78 16.98 -9.60
CA LYS A 340 3.81 18.36 -10.10
C LYS A 340 5.16 19.03 -9.85
N ALA A 341 5.76 18.79 -8.67
CA ALA A 341 7.08 19.32 -8.35
C ALA A 341 8.15 18.68 -9.26
N PHE A 342 8.07 17.37 -9.47
CA PHE A 342 8.94 16.66 -10.40
C PHE A 342 8.86 17.25 -11.82
N ASN A 343 7.65 17.39 -12.37
CA ASN A 343 7.44 17.88 -13.73
C ASN A 343 7.94 19.31 -13.98
N LEU A 344 8.01 20.15 -12.95
CA LEU A 344 8.56 21.51 -13.05
C LEU A 344 10.09 21.54 -12.96
N ILE A 345 10.69 20.59 -12.26
CA ILE A 345 12.14 20.58 -12.02
C ILE A 345 12.89 19.69 -13.03
N TYR A 346 12.32 18.52 -13.38
CA TYR A 346 12.95 17.53 -14.26
C TYR A 346 13.44 18.09 -15.61
N PRO A 347 12.71 19.00 -16.30
CA PRO A 347 13.18 19.57 -17.57
C PRO A 347 14.56 20.24 -17.52
N ARG A 348 15.02 20.68 -16.33
CA ARG A 348 16.35 21.29 -16.15
C ARG A 348 17.49 20.27 -16.18
N TYR A 349 17.18 19.00 -15.97
CA TYR A 349 18.12 17.88 -15.93
C TYR A 349 17.87 16.86 -17.03
N GLN A 350 16.78 17.06 -17.78
CA GLN A 350 16.33 16.18 -18.86
C GLN A 350 17.39 16.07 -19.94
N ARG A 351 17.69 14.85 -20.36
CA ARG A 351 18.47 14.58 -21.56
C ARG A 351 17.62 14.76 -22.81
N SER A 352 18.21 15.20 -23.91
CA SER A 352 17.50 15.40 -25.18
C SER A 352 16.77 14.11 -25.60
N GLY A 353 15.47 14.22 -25.90
CA GLY A 353 14.63 13.12 -26.32
C GLY A 353 14.01 12.27 -25.18
N TYR A 354 14.34 12.56 -23.88
CA TYR A 354 13.88 11.76 -22.75
C TYR A 354 12.97 12.55 -21.81
N SER A 355 11.83 13.03 -22.31
CA SER A 355 10.81 13.67 -21.48
C SER A 355 10.07 12.62 -20.62
N ALA A 356 10.00 12.83 -19.29
CA ALA A 356 9.43 11.88 -18.36
C ALA A 356 8.42 12.55 -17.41
N LEU A 357 7.36 11.82 -17.10
CA LEU A 357 6.30 12.24 -16.15
C LEU A 357 6.53 11.75 -14.72
N GLY A 358 7.59 10.98 -14.47
CA GLY A 358 7.98 10.43 -13.17
C GLY A 358 9.33 9.73 -13.26
N THR A 359 9.82 9.22 -12.15
CA THR A 359 11.17 8.60 -12.04
C THR A 359 11.23 7.16 -12.56
N TYR A 360 10.09 6.51 -12.80
CA TYR A 360 9.99 5.06 -13.11
C TYR A 360 10.65 4.15 -12.05
N SER A 361 10.69 4.61 -10.81
CA SER A 361 11.15 3.84 -9.65
C SER A 361 10.68 4.52 -8.37
N VAL A 362 9.88 3.85 -7.55
CA VAL A 362 9.36 4.40 -6.28
C VAL A 362 10.48 4.79 -5.31
N PRO A 363 11.55 3.98 -5.10
CA PRO A 363 12.67 4.41 -4.27
C PRO A 363 13.35 5.70 -4.76
N LEU A 364 13.53 5.84 -6.08
CA LEU A 364 14.10 7.07 -6.65
C LEU A 364 13.14 8.25 -6.53
N GLU A 365 11.84 8.02 -6.68
CA GLU A 365 10.81 9.05 -6.52
C GLU A 365 10.81 9.62 -5.09
N ILE A 366 10.76 8.74 -4.09
CA ILE A 366 10.84 9.14 -2.68
C ILE A 366 12.14 9.91 -2.41
N THR A 367 13.26 9.44 -2.96
CA THR A 367 14.57 10.08 -2.73
C THR A 367 14.66 11.44 -3.42
N VAL A 368 14.13 11.61 -4.63
CA VAL A 368 14.16 12.92 -5.32
C VAL A 368 13.21 13.90 -4.67
N GLU A 369 12.07 13.43 -4.16
CA GLU A 369 11.04 14.25 -3.53
C GLU A 369 11.42 14.73 -2.12
N THR A 370 11.93 13.82 -1.27
CA THR A 370 12.15 14.07 0.17
C THR A 370 13.61 13.91 0.61
N GLY A 371 14.51 13.72 -0.36
CA GLY A 371 15.92 13.52 -0.11
C GLY A 371 16.26 12.19 0.55
N ILE A 372 17.54 12.00 0.87
CA ILE A 372 18.07 10.80 1.52
C ILE A 372 17.43 10.63 2.92
N ILE A 373 17.17 11.74 3.63
CA ILE A 373 16.54 11.71 4.96
C ILE A 373 15.13 11.10 4.85
N GLY A 374 14.33 11.56 3.88
CA GLY A 374 13.01 10.98 3.64
C GLY A 374 13.06 9.53 3.18
N ALA A 375 14.01 9.18 2.32
CA ALA A 375 14.20 7.79 1.86
C ALA A 375 14.54 6.83 3.02
N ILE A 376 15.43 7.22 3.93
CA ILE A 376 15.77 6.44 5.13
C ILE A 376 14.53 6.30 6.03
N CYS A 377 13.79 7.38 6.24
CA CYS A 377 12.58 7.36 7.06
C CYS A 377 11.49 6.46 6.45
N TYR A 378 11.33 6.50 5.12
CA TYR A 378 10.40 5.62 4.41
C TYR A 378 10.85 4.15 4.49
N GLY A 379 12.14 3.88 4.39
CA GLY A 379 12.71 2.55 4.63
C GLY A 379 12.40 2.05 6.05
N TRP A 380 12.53 2.90 7.07
CA TRP A 380 12.12 2.58 8.44
C TRP A 380 10.63 2.28 8.54
N LEU A 381 9.77 3.04 7.85
CA LEU A 381 8.32 2.76 7.77
C LEU A 381 8.07 1.36 7.21
N VAL A 382 8.67 1.01 6.07
CA VAL A 382 8.51 -0.31 5.44
C VAL A 382 8.99 -1.43 6.36
N LEU A 383 10.15 -1.28 6.98
CA LEU A 383 10.67 -2.26 7.94
C LEU A 383 9.75 -2.43 9.15
N THR A 384 9.16 -1.34 9.63
CA THR A 384 8.19 -1.39 10.73
C THR A 384 6.91 -2.12 10.33
N ILE A 385 6.40 -1.90 9.12
CA ILE A 385 5.24 -2.62 8.58
C ILE A 385 5.51 -4.11 8.50
N LEU A 386 6.63 -4.51 7.90
CA LEU A 386 7.01 -5.92 7.76
C LEU A 386 7.25 -6.60 9.12
N ARG A 387 7.89 -5.88 10.06
CA ARG A 387 8.08 -6.37 11.44
C ARG A 387 6.74 -6.58 12.15
N GLN A 388 5.80 -5.63 12.04
CA GLN A 388 4.47 -5.76 12.65
C GLN A 388 3.68 -6.92 12.01
N ALA A 389 3.75 -7.07 10.70
CA ALA A 389 3.13 -8.17 9.99
C ALA A 389 3.69 -9.52 10.48
N TRP A 390 5.02 -9.63 10.63
CA TRP A 390 5.67 -10.85 11.11
C TRP A 390 5.29 -11.18 12.57
N ILE A 391 5.26 -10.18 13.45
CA ILE A 391 4.83 -10.36 14.85
C ILE A 391 3.38 -10.83 14.91
N ALA A 392 2.47 -10.18 14.15
CA ALA A 392 1.06 -10.55 14.10
C ALA A 392 0.86 -11.96 13.53
N LEU A 393 1.58 -12.31 12.45
CA LEU A 393 1.52 -13.63 11.83
C LEU A 393 1.92 -14.73 12.81
N ASN A 394 3.06 -14.57 13.52
CA ASN A 394 3.54 -15.56 14.47
C ASN A 394 2.60 -15.73 15.66
N ARG A 395 2.05 -14.64 16.19
CA ARG A 395 1.06 -14.68 17.27
C ARG A 395 -0.18 -15.45 16.82
N LEU A 396 -0.82 -15.04 15.72
CA LEU A 396 -2.04 -15.67 15.23
C LEU A 396 -1.81 -17.15 14.85
N ARG A 397 -0.62 -17.48 14.35
CA ARG A 397 -0.23 -18.88 14.10
C ARG A 397 -0.12 -19.69 15.40
N SER A 398 0.45 -19.12 16.46
CA SER A 398 0.54 -19.76 17.77
C SER A 398 -0.84 -19.98 18.38
N ASP A 399 -1.71 -18.99 18.26
CA ASP A 399 -3.09 -19.01 18.76
C ASP A 399 -4.02 -19.87 17.87
N ARG A 400 -3.51 -20.38 16.74
CA ARG A 400 -4.28 -21.10 15.70
C ARG A 400 -5.47 -20.30 15.16
N ASP A 401 -5.38 -18.98 15.19
CA ASP A 401 -6.43 -18.09 14.67
C ASP A 401 -6.31 -17.98 13.14
N PRO A 402 -7.32 -18.47 12.38
CA PRO A 402 -7.30 -18.44 10.92
C PRO A 402 -7.19 -17.03 10.34
N SER A 403 -7.44 -15.99 11.12
CA SER A 403 -7.25 -14.59 10.70
C SER A 403 -5.81 -14.26 10.30
N GLY A 404 -4.83 -15.08 10.74
CA GLY A 404 -3.43 -14.97 10.31
C GLY A 404 -3.24 -15.13 8.80
N LEU A 405 -4.15 -15.78 8.10
CA LEU A 405 -4.16 -15.86 6.64
C LEU A 405 -4.26 -14.48 5.98
N TRP A 406 -4.99 -13.53 6.56
CA TRP A 406 -5.05 -12.16 6.06
C TRP A 406 -3.70 -11.45 6.13
N ILE A 407 -2.90 -11.74 7.14
CA ILE A 407 -1.52 -11.20 7.24
C ILE A 407 -0.65 -11.79 6.13
N ILE A 408 -0.81 -13.06 5.81
CA ILE A 408 -0.09 -13.71 4.68
C ILE A 408 -0.43 -13.01 3.37
N ALA A 409 -1.74 -12.78 3.09
CA ALA A 409 -2.17 -12.05 1.90
C ALA A 409 -1.57 -10.65 1.85
N ALA A 410 -1.58 -9.93 2.97
CA ALA A 410 -1.06 -8.58 3.06
C ALA A 410 0.45 -8.51 2.82
N ILE A 411 1.25 -9.43 3.40
CA ILE A 411 2.70 -9.49 3.16
C ILE A 411 2.97 -9.77 1.67
N ALA A 412 2.27 -10.75 1.08
CA ALA A 412 2.45 -11.10 -0.32
C ALA A 412 2.08 -9.93 -1.26
N ALA A 413 0.99 -9.20 -0.95
CA ALA A 413 0.59 -8.00 -1.68
C ALA A 413 1.65 -6.89 -1.60
N ILE A 414 2.16 -6.61 -0.39
CA ILE A 414 3.21 -5.60 -0.17
C ILE A 414 4.47 -5.95 -0.95
N VAL A 415 4.93 -7.20 -0.89
CA VAL A 415 6.13 -7.65 -1.61
C VAL A 415 5.92 -7.48 -3.12
N GLY A 416 4.77 -7.90 -3.67
CA GLY A 416 4.46 -7.72 -5.09
C GLY A 416 4.43 -6.26 -5.50
N MET A 417 3.78 -5.39 -4.74
CA MET A 417 3.71 -3.96 -5.01
C MET A 417 5.09 -3.29 -4.91
N MET A 418 5.90 -3.67 -3.92
CA MET A 418 7.27 -3.15 -3.78
C MET A 418 8.14 -3.55 -4.96
N VAL A 419 8.13 -4.82 -5.36
CA VAL A 419 8.92 -5.31 -6.50
C VAL A 419 8.49 -4.62 -7.79
N HIS A 420 7.17 -4.43 -8.02
CA HIS A 420 6.67 -3.64 -9.14
C HIS A 420 7.19 -2.20 -9.07
N GLY A 421 7.15 -1.58 -7.90
CA GLY A 421 7.60 -0.21 -7.66
C GLY A 421 9.11 0.02 -7.83
N LEU A 422 9.95 -1.02 -7.84
CA LEU A 422 11.38 -0.86 -8.12
C LEU A 422 11.63 -0.33 -9.54
N VAL A 423 10.78 -0.71 -10.50
CA VAL A 423 10.97 -0.44 -11.93
C VAL A 423 9.83 0.34 -12.58
N ASP A 424 8.86 0.82 -11.77
CA ASP A 424 7.79 1.70 -12.22
C ASP A 424 7.28 2.59 -11.07
N THR A 425 6.74 3.78 -11.40
CA THR A 425 6.18 4.74 -10.43
C THR A 425 4.67 4.81 -10.49
N VAL A 426 4.00 3.66 -10.45
CA VAL A 426 2.52 3.61 -10.46
C VAL A 426 1.89 4.15 -9.16
N TRP A 427 2.68 4.32 -8.10
CA TRP A 427 2.21 4.76 -6.78
C TRP A 427 1.75 6.22 -6.71
N TYR A 428 2.13 7.08 -7.66
CA TYR A 428 1.61 8.45 -7.71
C TYR A 428 0.10 8.53 -8.03
N ARG A 429 -0.46 7.44 -8.53
CA ARG A 429 -1.89 7.36 -8.85
C ARG A 429 -2.70 6.93 -7.63
N PRO A 430 -3.82 7.63 -7.31
CA PRO A 430 -4.68 7.30 -6.17
C PRO A 430 -5.13 5.84 -6.16
N GLN A 431 -5.37 5.25 -7.34
CA GLN A 431 -5.85 3.89 -7.53
C GLN A 431 -4.91 2.84 -6.92
N VAL A 432 -3.61 3.04 -7.01
CA VAL A 432 -2.61 2.13 -6.43
C VAL A 432 -2.25 2.55 -5.01
N GLN A 433 -2.11 3.85 -4.76
CA GLN A 433 -1.71 4.38 -3.46
C GLN A 433 -2.73 4.06 -2.36
N LEU A 434 -4.03 4.17 -2.64
CA LEU A 434 -5.08 3.81 -1.66
C LEU A 434 -5.11 2.31 -1.37
N LEU A 435 -4.82 1.45 -2.36
CA LEU A 435 -4.70 0.01 -2.13
C LEU A 435 -3.45 -0.35 -1.32
N TRP A 436 -2.35 0.35 -1.51
CA TRP A 436 -1.18 0.24 -0.64
C TRP A 436 -1.54 0.49 0.83
N TRP A 437 -2.26 1.58 1.10
CA TRP A 437 -2.70 1.90 2.46
C TRP A 437 -3.79 0.94 2.99
N LEU A 438 -4.66 0.41 2.13
CA LEU A 438 -5.62 -0.63 2.51
C LEU A 438 -4.90 -1.88 3.02
N VAL A 439 -3.86 -2.33 2.32
CA VAL A 439 -3.08 -3.52 2.72
C VAL A 439 -2.31 -3.27 4.02
N ILE A 440 -1.73 -2.08 4.19
CA ILE A 440 -1.06 -1.70 5.45
C ILE A 440 -2.07 -1.60 6.61
N ALA A 441 -3.24 -1.02 6.37
CA ALA A 441 -4.30 -0.95 7.38
C ALA A 441 -4.78 -2.34 7.81
N LEU A 442 -4.81 -3.30 6.89
CA LEU A 442 -5.12 -4.69 7.19
C LEU A 442 -4.11 -5.26 8.21
N ILE A 443 -2.80 -5.08 8.00
CA ILE A 443 -1.77 -5.49 8.96
C ILE A 443 -1.93 -4.74 10.29
N SER A 444 -2.05 -3.42 10.24
CA SER A 444 -2.15 -2.55 11.40
C SER A 444 -3.37 -2.88 12.28
N SER A 445 -4.46 -3.36 11.67
CA SER A 445 -5.68 -3.73 12.37
C SER A 445 -5.53 -4.93 13.31
N PHE A 446 -4.47 -5.72 13.17
CA PHE A 446 -4.15 -6.86 14.03
C PHE A 446 -3.18 -6.50 15.18
N TYR A 447 -2.75 -5.25 15.28
CA TYR A 447 -1.88 -4.84 16.37
C TYR A 447 -2.62 -4.88 17.71
N ILE A 448 -2.00 -5.49 18.72
CA ILE A 448 -2.42 -5.47 20.12
C ILE A 448 -1.33 -4.77 20.92
N ALA A 449 -1.72 -3.78 21.73
CA ALA A 449 -0.77 -3.13 22.62
C ALA A 449 -0.29 -4.11 23.71
N PRO A 450 0.99 -4.10 24.06
CA PRO A 450 1.45 -4.87 25.23
C PRO A 450 0.74 -4.35 26.47
N ILE A 451 0.20 -5.26 27.28
CA ILE A 451 -0.34 -4.94 28.61
C ILE A 451 0.84 -4.51 29.48
N VAL A 452 0.88 -3.24 29.84
CA VAL A 452 1.83 -2.75 30.86
C VAL A 452 1.23 -3.12 32.21
N THR A 453 1.65 -4.22 32.79
CA THR A 453 1.37 -4.52 34.21
C THR A 453 2.18 -3.51 35.02
N ILE A 454 1.51 -2.49 35.54
CA ILE A 454 2.08 -1.62 36.58
C ILE A 454 2.14 -2.50 37.81
N THR A 455 3.29 -3.11 38.07
CA THR A 455 3.58 -3.69 39.40
C THR A 455 3.71 -2.50 40.34
N ASP A 456 2.75 -2.32 41.19
CA ASP A 456 2.76 -1.33 42.29
C ASP A 456 3.98 -1.67 43.17
N PRO A 457 4.97 -0.76 43.36
CA PRO A 457 6.15 -1.06 44.16
C PRO A 457 5.86 -1.18 45.64
N ASP A 458 4.66 -0.80 46.11
CA ASP A 458 4.32 -0.65 47.54
C ASP A 458 3.69 -1.90 48.17
N THR A 459 3.63 -3.06 47.51
CA THR A 459 3.06 -4.28 48.12
C THR A 459 4.06 -5.10 48.94
N HIS A 460 5.30 -4.63 49.18
CA HIS A 460 6.32 -5.38 49.95
C HIS A 460 6.66 -4.79 51.32
N THR A 461 5.79 -3.97 51.91
CA THR A 461 6.00 -3.54 53.31
C THR A 461 4.74 -3.74 54.16
N LYS A 462 4.41 -4.98 54.47
CA LYS A 462 3.63 -5.38 55.66
C LYS A 462 3.71 -6.91 55.80
N SER A 463 4.73 -7.36 56.49
CA SER A 463 4.72 -8.58 57.32
C SER A 463 5.72 -8.43 58.44
#